data_98e40e0f24526596cc233f1460929f5f
#
_entry.id   98e40e0f24526596cc233f1460929f5f
#
_cell.length_a   1.000
_cell.length_b   1.000
_cell.length_c   1.000
_cell.angle_alpha   90.00
_cell.angle_beta   90.00
_cell.angle_gamma   90.00
#
_symmetry.space_group_name_H-M   'P 1'
#
loop_
_entity.id
_entity.type
_entity.pdbx_description
1 polymer ?
#
loop_
_entity_poly.entity_id
_entity_poly.type
_entity_poly.pdbx_seq_one_letter_code
_entity_poly.pdbx_strand_id
1 'polypeptide(L)'
;MQNSDVLIIGSGIAALQLAKQLADHKNVMIITKSGLKQSNSYLAQGGIAGALSQKDSPRKHMADTLAAGEYHNDESIVQELTNKAPLLLQELIQSGCPFDRDESGELLFGMEGAHSEKRIIHSGGDATGKEVIDFFHGNIGHNIEIKENILVFELVIDQKSKRCIGVKGKSSDGTIHTFYAEHIVLATGGCGQLYQYTSNDEHVTGDGIALAYRAGAQISDMEFIQFHPTLLYKDGKTRGLVSEAVRGEGARLVTGSGRYLMDGVHSLADLAPRHIVAQTIFNALEEGEEIYLDISTVRHFNQRFPTIAKLCEENSIDVNKQLLPVVPGAHFLMGGIKTDAIGRTNITSLYAIGEVARTGIHGANRLASNSLLEGLFMGKGLAEYIKKQAPMEWDIPVQSEQKSHRLRLPDIQTIKQMMMQKAGIVRTEAELLELKTWLESFQIEQLIQMNLNQVSNQNITKISMLTTAWLITKSALERTESRGGHFRLDYPISVDEKWCKKEIIHSIHEREIQTDEYLEVTTTA
;
A
#
# COMPACT_ATOMS: atom_id res chain seq x y z
N MET A 1 -31.28 2.06 -8.92
CA MET A 1 -30.41 2.02 -7.73
C MET A 1 -29.95 0.59 -7.59
N GLN A 2 -28.65 0.39 -7.46
CA GLN A 2 -28.08 -0.96 -7.28
C GLN A 2 -27.75 -1.13 -5.79
N ASN A 3 -28.34 -2.13 -5.17
CA ASN A 3 -28.17 -2.43 -3.75
C ASN A 3 -27.46 -3.78 -3.61
N SER A 4 -26.49 -3.85 -2.74
CA SER A 4 -25.81 -5.09 -2.33
C SER A 4 -25.69 -5.13 -0.80
N ASP A 5 -25.35 -6.28 -0.24
CA ASP A 5 -25.08 -6.37 1.20
C ASP A 5 -23.70 -5.78 1.52
N VAL A 6 -22.74 -6.04 0.65
CA VAL A 6 -21.35 -5.57 0.77
C VAL A 6 -20.87 -4.93 -0.52
N LEU A 7 -20.31 -3.73 -0.41
CA LEU A 7 -19.70 -3.00 -1.51
C LEU A 7 -18.20 -2.87 -1.24
N ILE A 8 -17.37 -3.42 -2.14
CA ILE A 8 -15.91 -3.42 -2.02
C ILE A 8 -15.33 -2.50 -3.11
N ILE A 9 -14.52 -1.53 -2.72
CA ILE A 9 -13.84 -0.60 -3.62
C ILE A 9 -12.39 -1.03 -3.78
N GLY A 10 -12.03 -1.51 -4.98
CA GLY A 10 -10.74 -2.11 -5.33
C GLY A 10 -10.85 -3.58 -5.66
N SER A 11 -9.87 -4.11 -6.43
CA SER A 11 -9.85 -5.50 -6.96
C SER A 11 -8.55 -6.25 -6.62
N GLY A 12 -7.77 -5.77 -5.63
CA GLY A 12 -6.57 -6.45 -5.15
C GLY A 12 -6.88 -7.69 -4.30
N ILE A 13 -5.83 -8.36 -3.82
CA ILE A 13 -5.94 -9.63 -3.09
C ILE A 13 -6.85 -9.53 -1.85
N ALA A 14 -6.82 -8.42 -1.11
CA ALA A 14 -7.66 -8.22 0.07
C ALA A 14 -9.15 -8.19 -0.31
N ALA A 15 -9.50 -7.48 -1.40
CA ALA A 15 -10.86 -7.43 -1.93
C ALA A 15 -11.35 -8.80 -2.39
N LEU A 16 -10.53 -9.52 -3.15
CA LEU A 16 -10.88 -10.84 -3.71
C LEU A 16 -11.01 -11.90 -2.62
N GLN A 17 -10.12 -11.88 -1.61
CA GLN A 17 -10.23 -12.77 -0.46
C GLN A 17 -11.52 -12.51 0.33
N LEU A 18 -11.85 -11.24 0.60
CA LEU A 18 -13.09 -10.87 1.27
C LEU A 18 -14.30 -11.36 0.46
N ALA A 19 -14.35 -11.05 -0.83
CA ALA A 19 -15.45 -11.44 -1.71
C ALA A 19 -15.62 -12.96 -1.77
N LYS A 20 -14.52 -13.73 -1.96
CA LYS A 20 -14.54 -15.20 -1.95
C LYS A 20 -15.09 -15.76 -0.64
N GLN A 21 -14.70 -15.18 0.49
CA GLN A 21 -15.18 -15.64 1.80
C GLN A 21 -16.66 -15.29 2.07
N LEU A 22 -17.19 -14.24 1.42
CA LEU A 22 -18.59 -13.84 1.54
C LEU A 22 -19.50 -14.52 0.49
N ALA A 23 -18.91 -15.15 -0.54
CA ALA A 23 -19.66 -15.96 -1.50
C ALA A 23 -20.57 -16.94 -0.73
N ASP A 24 -21.75 -17.23 -1.24
CA ASP A 24 -22.79 -18.06 -0.63
C ASP A 24 -23.48 -17.48 0.63
N HIS A 25 -23.02 -16.32 1.16
CA HIS A 25 -23.57 -15.71 2.37
C HIS A 25 -24.18 -14.32 2.16
N LYS A 26 -23.59 -13.52 1.27
CA LYS A 26 -23.95 -12.10 1.06
C LYS A 26 -23.87 -11.76 -0.44
N ASN A 27 -24.70 -10.82 -0.89
CA ASN A 27 -24.58 -10.24 -2.21
C ASN A 27 -23.45 -9.21 -2.20
N VAL A 28 -22.40 -9.46 -2.97
CA VAL A 28 -21.20 -8.63 -3.00
C VAL A 28 -21.07 -7.90 -4.32
N MET A 29 -20.77 -6.60 -4.26
CA MET A 29 -20.39 -5.83 -5.43
C MET A 29 -18.96 -5.34 -5.28
N ILE A 30 -18.11 -5.59 -6.28
CA ILE A 30 -16.76 -5.04 -6.39
C ILE A 30 -16.79 -3.91 -7.41
N ILE A 31 -16.30 -2.72 -7.04
CA ILE A 31 -16.10 -1.59 -7.94
C ILE A 31 -14.61 -1.30 -8.06
N THR A 32 -14.11 -1.28 -9.29
CA THR A 32 -12.72 -0.91 -9.58
C THR A 32 -12.65 0.18 -10.63
N LYS A 33 -11.69 1.11 -10.46
CA LYS A 33 -11.49 2.24 -11.40
C LYS A 33 -10.80 1.85 -12.71
N SER A 34 -10.27 0.63 -12.77
CA SER A 34 -9.55 0.06 -13.92
C SER A 34 -9.98 -1.39 -14.14
N GLY A 35 -9.31 -2.11 -15.01
CA GLY A 35 -9.54 -3.55 -15.21
C GLY A 35 -9.10 -4.37 -13.99
N LEU A 36 -9.71 -5.52 -13.77
CA LEU A 36 -9.48 -6.41 -12.63
C LEU A 36 -8.02 -6.81 -12.40
N LYS A 37 -7.24 -6.89 -13.49
CA LYS A 37 -5.82 -7.30 -13.45
C LYS A 37 -4.85 -6.12 -13.31
N GLN A 38 -5.35 -4.89 -13.18
CA GLN A 38 -4.56 -3.69 -13.02
C GLN A 38 -4.46 -3.32 -11.54
N SER A 39 -3.54 -3.99 -10.83
CA SER A 39 -3.33 -3.77 -9.39
C SER A 39 -1.91 -4.14 -8.96
N ASN A 40 -1.44 -3.55 -7.84
CA ASN A 40 -0.17 -3.96 -7.24
C ASN A 40 -0.15 -5.45 -6.86
N SER A 41 -1.30 -6.00 -6.47
CA SER A 41 -1.40 -7.44 -6.16
C SER A 41 -1.12 -8.30 -7.37
N TYR A 42 -1.58 -7.92 -8.56
CA TYR A 42 -1.30 -8.63 -9.82
C TYR A 42 0.17 -8.53 -10.24
N LEU A 43 0.80 -7.38 -9.98
CA LEU A 43 2.21 -7.11 -10.30
C LEU A 43 3.21 -7.68 -9.27
N ALA A 44 2.74 -8.25 -8.15
CA ALA A 44 3.61 -8.72 -7.09
C ALA A 44 4.50 -9.89 -7.56
N GLN A 45 5.81 -9.63 -7.65
CA GLN A 45 6.83 -10.61 -8.05
C GLN A 45 7.30 -11.49 -6.88
N GLY A 46 7.30 -10.93 -5.65
CA GLY A 46 7.64 -11.67 -4.43
C GLY A 46 6.59 -12.72 -4.07
N GLY A 47 6.89 -13.53 -3.06
CA GLY A 47 6.00 -14.58 -2.60
C GLY A 47 5.08 -14.14 -1.47
N ILE A 48 4.56 -15.13 -0.74
CA ILE A 48 3.76 -14.95 0.47
C ILE A 48 4.53 -15.57 1.64
N ALA A 49 4.72 -14.79 2.71
CA ALA A 49 5.43 -15.24 3.90
C ALA A 49 4.54 -16.12 4.78
N GLY A 50 5.08 -17.26 5.26
CA GLY A 50 4.38 -18.10 6.24
C GLY A 50 5.23 -19.24 6.75
N ALA A 51 5.20 -19.48 8.07
CA ALA A 51 6.00 -20.49 8.75
C ALA A 51 5.42 -21.89 8.51
N LEU A 52 5.60 -22.44 7.31
CA LEU A 52 5.11 -23.78 6.92
C LEU A 52 6.15 -24.88 7.12
N SER A 53 7.45 -24.57 7.12
CA SER A 53 8.51 -25.55 7.27
C SER A 53 8.72 -25.95 8.74
N GLN A 54 9.19 -27.18 8.99
CA GLN A 54 9.49 -27.67 10.34
C GLN A 54 10.63 -26.90 11.05
N LYS A 55 11.47 -26.18 10.29
CA LYS A 55 12.59 -25.38 10.83
C LYS A 55 12.16 -23.98 11.26
N ASP A 56 10.97 -23.55 10.83
CA ASP A 56 10.41 -22.23 11.09
C ASP A 56 9.27 -22.29 12.12
N SER A 57 8.84 -21.11 12.60
CA SER A 57 7.70 -21.00 13.51
C SER A 57 7.04 -19.62 13.40
N PRO A 58 5.73 -19.51 13.74
CA PRO A 58 5.05 -18.22 13.84
C PRO A 58 5.80 -17.21 14.74
N ARG A 59 6.46 -17.68 15.80
CA ARG A 59 7.25 -16.82 16.70
C ARG A 59 8.47 -16.22 16.01
N LYS A 60 9.20 -16.98 15.18
CA LYS A 60 10.31 -16.45 14.39
C LYS A 60 9.81 -15.44 13.35
N HIS A 61 8.71 -15.75 12.67
CA HIS A 61 8.08 -14.84 11.72
C HIS A 61 7.63 -13.53 12.40
N MET A 62 7.03 -13.62 13.59
CA MET A 62 6.67 -12.46 14.41
C MET A 62 7.90 -11.61 14.75
N ALA A 63 8.98 -12.24 15.24
CA ALA A 63 10.20 -11.52 15.60
C ALA A 63 10.80 -10.77 14.41
N ASP A 64 10.88 -11.41 13.24
CA ASP A 64 11.37 -10.76 12.01
C ASP A 64 10.46 -9.59 11.58
N THR A 65 9.13 -9.75 11.72
CA THR A 65 8.16 -8.69 11.37
C THR A 65 8.30 -7.48 12.30
N LEU A 66 8.45 -7.70 13.62
CA LEU A 66 8.64 -6.62 14.59
C LEU A 66 9.97 -5.90 14.39
N ALA A 67 11.05 -6.65 14.15
CA ALA A 67 12.37 -6.07 13.89
C ALA A 67 12.37 -5.25 12.58
N ALA A 68 11.80 -5.78 11.49
CA ALA A 68 11.69 -5.06 10.24
C ALA A 68 10.85 -3.79 10.35
N GLY A 69 9.81 -3.80 11.18
CA GLY A 69 8.93 -2.66 11.46
C GLY A 69 9.47 -1.66 12.48
N GLU A 70 10.76 -1.81 12.88
CA GLU A 70 11.42 -0.93 13.86
C GLU A 70 10.64 -0.85 15.19
N TYR A 71 9.99 -1.94 15.58
CA TYR A 71 9.17 -2.08 16.80
C TYR A 71 8.04 -1.04 16.94
N HIS A 72 7.68 -0.36 15.85
CA HIS A 72 6.54 0.55 15.77
C HIS A 72 5.21 -0.20 15.52
N ASN A 73 5.29 -1.51 15.36
CA ASN A 73 4.15 -2.40 15.11
C ASN A 73 3.20 -2.48 16.31
N ASP A 74 1.93 -2.81 16.04
CA ASP A 74 1.05 -3.40 17.05
C ASP A 74 1.38 -4.89 17.19
N GLU A 75 1.96 -5.28 18.33
CA GLU A 75 2.42 -6.65 18.56
C GLU A 75 1.29 -7.66 18.55
N SER A 76 0.09 -7.27 18.99
CA SER A 76 -1.07 -8.16 19.07
C SER A 76 -1.55 -8.61 17.70
N ILE A 77 -1.66 -7.69 16.75
CA ILE A 77 -2.07 -8.01 15.38
C ILE A 77 -0.96 -8.74 14.61
N VAL A 78 0.32 -8.43 14.85
CA VAL A 78 1.45 -9.17 14.26
C VAL A 78 1.44 -10.62 14.74
N GLN A 79 1.22 -10.84 16.04
CA GLN A 79 1.10 -12.19 16.60
C GLN A 79 -0.07 -12.95 15.97
N GLU A 80 -1.21 -12.30 15.82
CA GLU A 80 -2.40 -12.92 15.21
C GLU A 80 -2.15 -13.28 13.73
N LEU A 81 -1.59 -12.34 12.96
CA LEU A 81 -1.20 -12.56 11.56
C LEU A 81 -0.28 -13.78 11.42
N THR A 82 0.83 -13.79 12.17
CA THR A 82 1.85 -14.83 12.03
C THR A 82 1.38 -16.20 12.51
N ASN A 83 0.51 -16.25 13.52
CA ASN A 83 -0.12 -17.48 13.97
C ASN A 83 -1.13 -18.03 12.94
N LYS A 84 -1.87 -17.16 12.25
CA LYS A 84 -2.87 -17.57 11.24
C LYS A 84 -2.26 -17.82 9.87
N ALA A 85 -1.07 -17.29 9.56
CA ALA A 85 -0.42 -17.40 8.25
C ALA A 85 -0.31 -18.86 7.73
N PRO A 86 0.16 -19.85 8.53
CA PRO A 86 0.23 -21.24 8.06
C PRO A 86 -1.11 -21.80 7.62
N LEU A 87 -2.18 -21.53 8.38
CA LEU A 87 -3.53 -22.01 8.06
C LEU A 87 -4.08 -21.36 6.78
N LEU A 88 -3.89 -20.05 6.62
CA LEU A 88 -4.32 -19.31 5.43
C LEU A 88 -3.65 -19.86 4.17
N LEU A 89 -2.35 -20.14 4.23
CA LEU A 89 -1.60 -20.68 3.10
C LEU A 89 -1.99 -22.14 2.81
N GLN A 90 -2.20 -22.95 3.85
CA GLN A 90 -2.69 -24.32 3.68
C GLN A 90 -4.06 -24.36 3.00
N GLU A 91 -4.99 -23.48 3.36
CA GLU A 91 -6.30 -23.35 2.71
C GLU A 91 -6.17 -22.99 1.21
N LEU A 92 -5.27 -22.06 0.85
CA LEU A 92 -5.00 -21.73 -0.56
C LEU A 92 -4.43 -22.92 -1.33
N ILE A 93 -3.44 -23.62 -0.74
CA ILE A 93 -2.81 -24.79 -1.33
C ILE A 93 -3.85 -25.89 -1.55
N GLN A 94 -4.68 -26.19 -0.55
CA GLN A 94 -5.74 -27.20 -0.63
C GLN A 94 -6.84 -26.83 -1.63
N SER A 95 -7.07 -25.53 -1.83
CA SER A 95 -8.01 -25.01 -2.84
C SER A 95 -7.46 -25.06 -4.27
N GLY A 96 -6.19 -25.50 -4.46
CA GLY A 96 -5.57 -25.64 -5.77
C GLY A 96 -4.84 -24.39 -6.29
N CYS A 97 -4.50 -23.43 -5.41
CA CYS A 97 -3.65 -22.31 -5.80
C CYS A 97 -2.24 -22.84 -6.21
N PRO A 98 -1.71 -22.45 -7.38
CA PRO A 98 -0.53 -23.09 -7.98
C PRO A 98 0.78 -22.56 -7.38
N PHE A 99 1.18 -23.01 -6.20
CA PHE A 99 2.50 -22.70 -5.65
C PHE A 99 3.60 -23.61 -6.20
N ASP A 100 4.81 -23.05 -6.32
CA ASP A 100 5.98 -23.74 -6.87
C ASP A 100 6.42 -24.90 -5.97
N ARG A 101 6.77 -26.04 -6.62
CA ARG A 101 7.17 -27.28 -5.98
C ARG A 101 8.43 -27.83 -6.62
N ASP A 102 9.18 -28.60 -5.86
CA ASP A 102 10.32 -29.36 -6.39
C ASP A 102 9.87 -30.62 -7.15
N GLU A 103 10.85 -31.36 -7.68
CA GLU A 103 10.60 -32.60 -8.44
C GLU A 103 9.93 -33.69 -7.60
N SER A 104 10.01 -33.63 -6.27
CA SER A 104 9.32 -34.56 -5.36
C SER A 104 7.90 -34.14 -5.01
N GLY A 105 7.47 -32.95 -5.45
CA GLY A 105 6.16 -32.37 -5.15
C GLY A 105 6.09 -31.58 -3.85
N GLU A 106 7.21 -31.36 -3.15
CA GLU A 106 7.29 -30.55 -1.95
C GLU A 106 7.35 -29.05 -2.27
N LEU A 107 6.78 -28.21 -1.39
CA LEU A 107 6.81 -26.76 -1.57
C LEU A 107 8.23 -26.20 -1.56
N LEU A 108 8.51 -25.32 -2.51
CA LEU A 108 9.75 -24.56 -2.55
C LEU A 108 9.67 -23.32 -1.64
N PHE A 109 10.69 -23.12 -0.80
CA PHE A 109 10.78 -21.96 0.10
C PHE A 109 11.94 -21.05 -0.31
N GLY A 110 11.61 -19.76 -0.56
CA GLY A 110 12.56 -18.71 -0.83
C GLY A 110 13.00 -17.96 0.43
N MET A 111 14.06 -17.15 0.27
CA MET A 111 14.56 -16.19 1.25
C MET A 111 14.46 -14.79 0.67
N GLU A 112 13.98 -13.84 1.48
CA GLU A 112 14.02 -12.41 1.16
C GLU A 112 14.68 -11.64 2.31
N GLY A 113 14.98 -10.35 2.10
CA GLY A 113 15.69 -9.53 3.07
C GLY A 113 14.97 -9.44 4.42
N ALA A 114 15.76 -9.35 5.49
CA ALA A 114 15.32 -9.27 6.88
C ALA A 114 14.55 -10.51 7.42
N HIS A 115 14.43 -11.60 6.67
CA HIS A 115 13.94 -12.87 7.18
C HIS A 115 15.06 -13.70 7.80
N SER A 116 14.80 -14.33 8.94
CA SER A 116 15.71 -15.25 9.61
C SER A 116 15.63 -16.69 9.07
N GLU A 117 14.53 -17.04 8.38
CA GLU A 117 14.28 -18.39 7.84
C GLU A 117 13.70 -18.32 6.42
N LYS A 118 13.92 -19.38 5.65
CA LYS A 118 13.26 -19.56 4.35
C LYS A 118 11.78 -19.89 4.55
N ARG A 119 10.89 -18.90 4.37
CA ARG A 119 9.44 -19.04 4.58
C ARG A 119 8.58 -18.51 3.46
N ILE A 120 9.18 -18.02 2.39
CA ILE A 120 8.46 -17.39 1.30
C ILE A 120 8.07 -18.46 0.28
N ILE A 121 6.77 -18.64 0.03
CA ILE A 121 6.28 -19.48 -1.06
C ILE A 121 5.97 -18.64 -2.28
N HIS A 122 6.39 -19.11 -3.45
CA HIS A 122 6.24 -18.44 -4.74
C HIS A 122 5.28 -19.20 -5.65
N SER A 123 4.84 -18.54 -6.70
CA SER A 123 4.07 -19.15 -7.78
C SER A 123 4.54 -18.59 -9.12
N GLY A 124 4.81 -19.48 -10.07
CA GLY A 124 5.33 -19.11 -11.38
C GLY A 124 6.69 -18.42 -11.34
N GLY A 125 7.56 -18.78 -10.38
CA GLY A 125 8.84 -18.12 -10.12
C GLY A 125 8.66 -16.74 -9.51
N ASP A 126 8.73 -15.66 -10.30
CA ASP A 126 8.54 -14.28 -9.89
C ASP A 126 7.19 -13.68 -10.35
N ALA A 127 6.13 -14.52 -10.40
CA ALA A 127 4.80 -14.13 -10.85
C ALA A 127 3.69 -14.42 -9.83
N THR A 128 4.04 -14.50 -8.54
CA THR A 128 3.12 -14.95 -7.47
C THR A 128 1.82 -14.17 -7.44
N GLY A 129 1.88 -12.84 -7.57
CA GLY A 129 0.69 -11.99 -7.57
C GLY A 129 -0.25 -12.34 -8.72
N LYS A 130 0.28 -12.48 -9.94
CA LYS A 130 -0.49 -12.85 -11.13
C LYS A 130 -1.20 -14.19 -10.94
N GLU A 131 -0.47 -15.22 -10.55
CA GLU A 131 -1.01 -16.59 -10.42
C GLU A 131 -2.08 -16.66 -9.31
N VAL A 132 -1.84 -15.99 -8.17
CA VAL A 132 -2.82 -15.94 -7.07
C VAL A 132 -4.07 -15.15 -7.46
N ILE A 133 -3.94 -14.01 -8.12
CA ILE A 133 -5.08 -13.20 -8.57
C ILE A 133 -5.88 -13.94 -9.66
N ASP A 134 -5.21 -14.58 -10.63
CA ASP A 134 -5.87 -15.40 -11.65
C ASP A 134 -6.61 -16.60 -11.02
N PHE A 135 -6.04 -17.21 -9.98
CA PHE A 135 -6.72 -18.24 -9.20
C PHE A 135 -8.00 -17.71 -8.52
N PHE A 136 -7.95 -16.54 -7.88
CA PHE A 136 -9.13 -15.93 -7.26
C PHE A 136 -10.21 -15.58 -8.30
N HIS A 137 -9.84 -15.02 -9.44
CA HIS A 137 -10.78 -14.70 -10.53
C HIS A 137 -11.44 -15.96 -11.10
N GLY A 138 -10.69 -17.03 -11.26
CA GLY A 138 -11.25 -18.31 -11.73
C GLY A 138 -12.21 -18.98 -10.75
N ASN A 139 -12.20 -18.56 -9.49
CA ASN A 139 -13.01 -19.10 -8.40
C ASN A 139 -13.96 -18.07 -7.78
N ILE A 140 -14.35 -17.07 -8.54
CA ILE A 140 -15.28 -16.04 -8.07
C ILE A 140 -16.70 -16.61 -7.97
N GLY A 141 -17.42 -16.33 -6.88
CA GLY A 141 -18.78 -16.82 -6.66
C GLY A 141 -19.83 -16.15 -7.56
N HIS A 142 -20.92 -16.83 -7.83
CA HIS A 142 -22.01 -16.34 -8.71
C HIS A 142 -22.76 -15.11 -8.15
N ASN A 143 -22.70 -14.88 -6.85
CA ASN A 143 -23.31 -13.74 -6.15
C ASN A 143 -22.38 -12.54 -6.01
N ILE A 144 -21.29 -12.51 -6.78
CA ILE A 144 -20.34 -11.41 -6.81
C ILE A 144 -20.49 -10.66 -8.15
N GLU A 145 -20.96 -9.43 -8.08
CA GLU A 145 -21.03 -8.53 -9.22
C GLU A 145 -19.77 -7.66 -9.30
N ILE A 146 -19.19 -7.49 -10.49
CA ILE A 146 -18.00 -6.67 -10.70
C ILE A 146 -18.32 -5.52 -11.64
N LYS A 147 -17.95 -4.31 -11.24
CA LYS A 147 -18.06 -3.08 -12.02
C LYS A 147 -16.66 -2.50 -12.25
N GLU A 148 -16.19 -2.59 -13.47
CA GLU A 148 -14.91 -2.02 -13.89
C GLU A 148 -15.05 -0.60 -14.42
N ASN A 149 -13.93 0.14 -14.46
CA ASN A 149 -13.82 1.48 -15.03
C ASN A 149 -14.73 2.53 -14.36
N ILE A 150 -14.94 2.40 -13.05
CA ILE A 150 -15.71 3.34 -12.24
C ILE A 150 -14.82 3.90 -11.13
N LEU A 151 -14.48 5.19 -11.23
CA LEU A 151 -13.75 5.90 -10.20
C LEU A 151 -14.70 6.29 -9.06
N VAL A 152 -14.57 5.69 -7.89
CA VAL A 152 -15.30 6.10 -6.68
C VAL A 152 -14.67 7.37 -6.15
N PHE A 153 -15.47 8.42 -5.94
CA PHE A 153 -15.01 9.76 -5.57
C PHE A 153 -15.68 10.38 -4.35
N GLU A 154 -16.76 9.77 -3.85
CA GLU A 154 -17.49 10.26 -2.68
C GLU A 154 -18.08 9.09 -1.89
N LEU A 155 -17.94 9.10 -0.55
CA LEU A 155 -18.67 8.24 0.37
C LEU A 155 -19.99 8.92 0.73
N VAL A 156 -21.09 8.15 0.69
CA VAL A 156 -22.40 8.64 1.08
C VAL A 156 -22.59 8.40 2.58
N ILE A 157 -22.52 9.49 3.35
CA ILE A 157 -22.71 9.46 4.80
C ILE A 157 -24.14 9.90 5.13
N ASP A 158 -24.88 9.04 5.84
CA ASP A 158 -26.18 9.45 6.40
C ASP A 158 -25.96 10.44 7.55
N GLN A 159 -26.53 11.64 7.41
CA GLN A 159 -26.31 12.74 8.36
C GLN A 159 -26.94 12.48 9.75
N LYS A 160 -27.97 11.66 9.85
CA LYS A 160 -28.66 11.32 11.09
C LYS A 160 -27.88 10.27 11.89
N SER A 161 -27.53 9.16 11.26
CA SER A 161 -26.85 8.04 11.91
C SER A 161 -25.32 8.16 11.88
N LYS A 162 -24.77 9.13 11.13
CA LYS A 162 -23.31 9.28 10.88
C LYS A 162 -22.65 8.04 10.29
N ARG A 163 -23.41 7.26 9.56
CA ARG A 163 -23.05 5.97 8.99
C ARG A 163 -22.73 6.11 7.51
N CYS A 164 -21.75 5.35 7.01
CA CYS A 164 -21.53 5.19 5.59
C CYS A 164 -22.54 4.18 5.03
N ILE A 165 -23.33 4.60 4.04
CA ILE A 165 -24.42 3.81 3.46
C ILE A 165 -24.24 3.55 1.96
N GLY A 166 -23.17 4.07 1.35
CA GLY A 166 -22.94 3.89 -0.07
C GLY A 166 -21.77 4.73 -0.59
N VAL A 167 -21.65 4.74 -1.92
CA VAL A 167 -20.63 5.52 -2.62
C VAL A 167 -21.21 6.15 -3.90
N LYS A 168 -20.57 7.24 -4.36
CA LYS A 168 -20.71 7.73 -5.73
C LYS A 168 -19.48 7.38 -6.54
N GLY A 169 -19.71 6.81 -7.70
CA GLY A 169 -18.70 6.50 -8.69
C GLY A 169 -18.97 7.21 -10.01
N LYS A 170 -17.93 7.44 -10.80
CA LYS A 170 -18.00 8.07 -12.10
C LYS A 170 -17.32 7.20 -13.14
N SER A 171 -18.06 6.81 -14.17
CA SER A 171 -17.53 6.09 -15.33
C SER A 171 -16.69 7.00 -16.24
N SER A 172 -15.99 6.41 -17.21
CA SER A 172 -15.07 7.14 -18.12
C SER A 172 -15.80 8.19 -18.99
N ASP A 173 -17.08 8.00 -19.28
CA ASP A 173 -17.94 8.95 -20.01
C ASP A 173 -18.45 10.10 -19.13
N GLY A 174 -18.12 10.11 -17.83
CA GLY A 174 -18.56 11.13 -16.88
C GLY A 174 -19.89 10.85 -16.19
N THR A 175 -20.56 9.74 -16.52
CA THR A 175 -21.84 9.36 -15.88
C THR A 175 -21.61 9.03 -14.40
N ILE A 176 -22.44 9.62 -13.52
CA ILE A 176 -22.40 9.38 -12.08
C ILE A 176 -23.36 8.26 -11.73
N HIS A 177 -22.84 7.29 -10.99
CA HIS A 177 -23.56 6.17 -10.42
C HIS A 177 -23.54 6.27 -8.89
N THR A 178 -24.67 5.94 -8.25
CA THR A 178 -24.73 5.82 -6.79
C THR A 178 -25.05 4.37 -6.44
N PHE A 179 -24.22 3.80 -5.56
CA PHE A 179 -24.32 2.43 -5.08
C PHE A 179 -24.55 2.45 -3.57
N TYR A 180 -25.47 1.65 -3.08
CA TYR A 180 -25.79 1.55 -1.65
C TYR A 180 -25.51 0.14 -1.14
N ALA A 181 -25.01 0.03 0.11
CA ALA A 181 -24.80 -1.25 0.77
C ALA A 181 -24.81 -1.10 2.30
N GLU A 182 -24.97 -2.24 2.99
CA GLU A 182 -24.87 -2.30 4.45
C GLU A 182 -23.44 -2.11 4.95
N HIS A 183 -22.46 -2.60 4.18
CA HIS A 183 -21.05 -2.58 4.51
C HIS A 183 -20.25 -2.03 3.33
N ILE A 184 -19.49 -0.97 3.55
CA ILE A 184 -18.63 -0.33 2.56
C ILE A 184 -17.18 -0.60 2.91
N VAL A 185 -16.44 -1.25 2.00
CA VAL A 185 -15.06 -1.68 2.25
C VAL A 185 -14.11 -1.01 1.26
N LEU A 186 -13.15 -0.25 1.77
CA LEU A 186 -12.06 0.30 0.99
C LEU A 186 -10.91 -0.71 0.94
N ALA A 187 -10.53 -1.14 -0.27
CA ALA A 187 -9.44 -2.05 -0.57
C ALA A 187 -8.64 -1.53 -1.78
N THR A 188 -8.41 -0.22 -1.82
CA THR A 188 -7.94 0.56 -2.96
C THR A 188 -6.43 0.57 -3.14
N GLY A 189 -5.68 -0.09 -2.26
CA GLY A 189 -4.22 -0.07 -2.25
C GLY A 189 -3.64 1.25 -1.74
N GLY A 190 -2.34 1.44 -1.93
CA GLY A 190 -1.58 2.56 -1.41
C GLY A 190 -1.56 3.81 -2.29
N CYS A 191 -0.38 4.46 -2.35
CA CYS A 191 -0.22 5.76 -3.02
C CYS A 191 1.11 5.92 -3.77
N GLY A 192 1.76 4.84 -4.20
CA GLY A 192 3.11 4.91 -4.78
C GLY A 192 3.21 5.77 -6.04
N GLN A 193 2.12 5.97 -6.78
CA GLN A 193 2.08 6.87 -7.94
C GLN A 193 2.17 8.37 -7.59
N LEU A 194 2.28 8.71 -6.31
CA LEU A 194 2.66 10.06 -5.88
C LEU A 194 4.14 10.37 -6.15
N TYR A 195 4.96 9.35 -6.42
CA TYR A 195 6.40 9.50 -6.60
C TYR A 195 6.82 9.28 -8.05
N GLN A 196 7.88 9.96 -8.48
CA GLN A 196 8.41 9.85 -9.83
C GLN A 196 8.92 8.44 -10.14
N TYR A 197 9.65 7.84 -9.20
CA TYR A 197 10.13 6.46 -9.27
C TYR A 197 9.29 5.58 -8.37
N THR A 198 8.63 4.59 -8.96
CA THR A 198 7.72 3.70 -8.25
C THR A 198 7.61 2.35 -8.94
N SER A 199 7.38 1.30 -8.15
CA SER A 199 7.04 -0.04 -8.63
C SER A 199 5.53 -0.25 -8.78
N ASN A 200 4.72 0.73 -8.40
CA ASN A 200 3.28 0.59 -8.31
C ASN A 200 2.60 0.73 -9.67
N ASP A 201 1.51 0.01 -9.85
CA ASP A 201 0.56 0.19 -10.96
C ASP A 201 0.14 1.66 -11.09
N GLU A 202 -0.08 2.12 -12.32
CA GLU A 202 -0.40 3.53 -12.63
C GLU A 202 -1.69 4.04 -11.95
N HIS A 203 -2.55 3.13 -11.52
CA HIS A 203 -3.80 3.44 -10.84
C HIS A 203 -3.67 3.59 -9.31
N VAL A 204 -2.50 3.38 -8.71
CA VAL A 204 -2.29 3.44 -7.25
C VAL A 204 -1.94 4.86 -6.81
N THR A 205 -2.94 5.74 -6.78
CA THR A 205 -2.80 7.21 -6.66
C THR A 205 -3.19 7.78 -5.30
N GLY A 206 -3.50 6.94 -4.29
CA GLY A 206 -3.92 7.40 -2.96
C GLY A 206 -5.38 7.87 -2.87
N ASP A 207 -6.17 7.57 -3.89
CA ASP A 207 -7.56 8.02 -3.97
C ASP A 207 -8.45 7.50 -2.83
N GLY A 208 -8.25 6.25 -2.38
CA GLY A 208 -9.01 5.71 -1.23
C GLY A 208 -8.70 6.42 0.08
N ILE A 209 -7.45 6.83 0.29
CA ILE A 209 -7.03 7.61 1.46
C ILE A 209 -7.71 8.98 1.46
N ALA A 210 -7.61 9.70 0.32
CA ALA A 210 -8.26 11.01 0.17
C ALA A 210 -9.78 10.91 0.30
N LEU A 211 -10.40 9.87 -0.26
CA LEU A 211 -11.83 9.58 -0.16
C LEU A 211 -12.28 9.41 1.29
N ALA A 212 -11.55 8.60 2.06
CA ALA A 212 -11.84 8.35 3.47
C ALA A 212 -11.63 9.61 4.33
N TYR A 213 -10.53 10.35 4.12
CA TYR A 213 -10.24 11.59 4.83
C TYR A 213 -11.34 12.64 4.60
N ARG A 214 -11.79 12.83 3.36
CA ARG A 214 -12.89 13.74 3.00
C ARG A 214 -14.21 13.37 3.69
N ALA A 215 -14.43 12.11 4.00
CA ALA A 215 -15.60 11.62 4.73
C ALA A 215 -15.47 11.72 6.26
N GLY A 216 -14.31 12.12 6.78
CA GLY A 216 -14.05 12.25 8.22
C GLY A 216 -13.41 11.01 8.86
N ALA A 217 -12.89 10.08 8.07
CA ALA A 217 -12.10 8.99 8.60
C ALA A 217 -10.75 9.49 9.15
N GLN A 218 -10.27 8.85 10.21
CA GLN A 218 -8.93 9.07 10.74
C GLN A 218 -7.89 8.42 9.83
N ILE A 219 -6.84 9.19 9.50
CA ILE A 219 -5.69 8.74 8.70
C ILE A 219 -4.47 8.78 9.61
N SER A 220 -3.66 7.71 9.59
CA SER A 220 -2.53 7.58 10.52
C SER A 220 -1.24 7.19 9.83
N ASP A 221 -0.10 7.66 10.39
CA ASP A 221 1.27 7.25 10.06
C ASP A 221 1.66 7.40 8.58
N MET A 222 1.17 8.46 7.92
CA MET A 222 1.35 8.69 6.48
C MET A 222 2.80 8.97 6.08
N GLU A 223 3.69 9.31 7.00
CA GLU A 223 5.12 9.52 6.75
C GLU A 223 5.89 8.23 6.42
N PHE A 224 5.34 7.05 6.76
CA PHE A 224 6.01 5.77 6.53
C PHE A 224 5.74 5.23 5.13
N ILE A 225 6.59 5.65 4.19
CA ILE A 225 6.63 5.15 2.82
C ILE A 225 7.85 4.25 2.66
N GLN A 226 7.64 2.99 2.27
CA GLN A 226 8.73 2.08 1.94
C GLN A 226 9.19 2.32 0.50
N PHE A 227 10.49 2.59 0.33
CA PHE A 227 11.14 2.63 -0.98
C PHE A 227 11.80 1.28 -1.25
N HIS A 228 11.45 0.64 -2.37
CA HIS A 228 12.12 -0.58 -2.79
C HIS A 228 13.49 -0.23 -3.38
N PRO A 229 14.58 -0.93 -2.99
CA PRO A 229 15.93 -0.59 -3.43
C PRO A 229 16.15 -0.74 -4.94
N THR A 230 15.53 -1.75 -5.57
CA THR A 230 15.90 -2.22 -6.90
C THR A 230 14.73 -2.16 -7.88
N LEU A 231 14.46 -0.98 -8.44
CA LEU A 231 13.62 -0.83 -9.63
C LEU A 231 14.52 -0.78 -10.87
N LEU A 232 14.18 -1.57 -11.88
CA LEU A 232 14.87 -1.56 -13.17
C LEU A 232 14.82 -0.15 -13.76
N TYR A 233 15.97 0.40 -14.13
CA TYR A 233 16.09 1.79 -14.56
C TYR A 233 16.69 1.89 -15.94
N LYS A 234 16.05 2.68 -16.82
CA LYS A 234 16.57 2.98 -18.15
C LYS A 234 16.02 4.29 -18.70
N ASP A 235 16.87 5.10 -19.31
CA ASP A 235 16.51 6.35 -19.98
C ASP A 235 15.69 7.30 -19.10
N GLY A 236 16.12 7.51 -17.84
CA GLY A 236 15.47 8.43 -16.89
C GLY A 236 14.17 7.92 -16.27
N LYS A 237 13.79 6.64 -16.50
CA LYS A 237 12.52 6.06 -16.04
C LYS A 237 12.70 4.71 -15.38
N THR A 238 11.88 4.44 -14.37
CA THR A 238 11.70 3.08 -13.84
C THR A 238 10.86 2.25 -14.81
N ARG A 239 11.27 0.99 -15.01
CA ARG A 239 10.66 0.07 -15.97
C ARG A 239 9.90 -1.08 -15.30
N GLY A 240 10.04 -1.22 -13.99
CA GLY A 240 9.39 -2.23 -13.17
C GLY A 240 10.25 -2.68 -12.02
N LEU A 241 9.74 -3.62 -11.25
CA LEU A 241 10.41 -4.15 -10.06
C LEU A 241 11.45 -5.21 -10.45
N VAL A 242 12.63 -5.15 -9.84
CA VAL A 242 13.54 -6.31 -9.71
C VAL A 242 13.40 -6.83 -8.29
N SER A 243 12.72 -7.97 -8.15
CA SER A 243 12.34 -8.56 -6.86
C SER A 243 13.54 -8.73 -5.92
N GLU A 244 13.29 -8.58 -4.62
CA GLU A 244 14.25 -8.85 -3.56
C GLU A 244 14.72 -10.32 -3.54
N ALA A 245 13.90 -11.24 -4.03
CA ALA A 245 14.26 -12.64 -4.19
C ALA A 245 15.55 -12.83 -5.03
N VAL A 246 15.84 -11.93 -5.98
CA VAL A 246 17.09 -11.96 -6.75
C VAL A 246 18.32 -11.76 -5.85
N ARG A 247 18.24 -10.82 -4.88
CA ARG A 247 19.28 -10.64 -3.85
C ARG A 247 19.31 -11.83 -2.88
N GLY A 248 18.16 -12.41 -2.56
CA GLY A 248 18.06 -13.65 -1.79
C GLY A 248 18.76 -14.85 -2.44
N GLU A 249 18.91 -14.85 -3.77
CA GLU A 249 19.65 -15.85 -4.53
C GLU A 249 21.12 -15.49 -4.77
N GLY A 250 21.61 -14.42 -4.13
CA GLY A 250 23.01 -14.07 -4.10
C GLY A 250 23.42 -12.90 -4.99
N ALA A 251 22.49 -12.22 -5.68
CA ALA A 251 22.82 -11.01 -6.41
C ALA A 251 23.29 -9.90 -5.47
N ARG A 252 24.24 -9.07 -5.92
CA ARG A 252 24.86 -8.02 -5.14
C ARG A 252 24.77 -6.65 -5.81
N LEU A 253 24.62 -5.61 -5.01
CA LEU A 253 24.65 -4.22 -5.48
C LEU A 253 26.09 -3.77 -5.70
N VAL A 254 26.34 -3.23 -6.90
CA VAL A 254 27.67 -2.74 -7.30
C VAL A 254 27.54 -1.35 -7.93
N THR A 255 28.58 -0.52 -7.72
CA THR A 255 28.73 0.76 -8.45
C THR A 255 29.23 0.52 -9.87
N GLY A 256 29.15 1.55 -10.73
CA GLY A 256 29.74 1.50 -12.07
C GLY A 256 31.26 1.22 -12.08
N SER A 257 31.95 1.52 -10.98
CA SER A 257 33.38 1.19 -10.79
C SER A 257 33.64 -0.26 -10.31
N GLY A 258 32.58 -1.04 -10.03
CA GLY A 258 32.67 -2.43 -9.56
C GLY A 258 32.83 -2.60 -8.05
N ARG A 259 32.70 -1.55 -7.25
CA ARG A 259 32.71 -1.62 -5.78
C ARG A 259 31.38 -2.19 -5.27
N TYR A 260 31.43 -3.18 -4.39
CA TYR A 260 30.24 -3.69 -3.69
C TYR A 260 29.68 -2.64 -2.73
N LEU A 261 28.45 -2.20 -2.99
CA LEU A 261 27.85 -1.04 -2.34
C LEU A 261 27.55 -1.25 -0.86
N MET A 262 27.11 -2.47 -0.49
CA MET A 262 26.65 -2.76 0.86
C MET A 262 27.76 -3.27 1.81
N ASP A 263 29.00 -3.44 1.34
CA ASP A 263 30.11 -3.88 2.17
C ASP A 263 30.43 -2.85 3.25
N GLY A 264 30.40 -3.30 4.52
CA GLY A 264 30.65 -2.45 5.69
C GLY A 264 29.45 -1.57 6.12
N VAL A 265 28.34 -1.60 5.42
CA VAL A 265 27.14 -0.81 5.75
C VAL A 265 26.26 -1.53 6.77
N HIS A 266 26.03 -2.82 6.58
CA HIS A 266 25.17 -3.63 7.47
C HIS A 266 25.65 -5.08 7.53
N SER A 267 25.42 -5.77 8.67
CA SER A 267 25.85 -7.16 8.85
C SER A 267 25.21 -8.16 7.88
N LEU A 268 23.99 -7.87 7.39
CA LEU A 268 23.28 -8.65 6.37
C LEU A 268 23.63 -8.23 4.93
N ALA A 269 24.55 -7.27 4.73
CA ALA A 269 24.93 -6.72 3.43
C ALA A 269 23.70 -6.46 2.52
N ASP A 270 23.65 -7.07 1.33
CA ASP A 270 22.59 -6.85 0.35
C ASP A 270 21.20 -7.36 0.80
N LEU A 271 21.11 -8.12 1.88
CA LEU A 271 19.87 -8.57 2.53
C LEU A 271 19.46 -7.71 3.74
N ALA A 272 20.10 -6.57 3.94
CA ALA A 272 19.71 -5.60 4.96
C ALA A 272 18.27 -5.11 4.75
N PRO A 273 17.62 -4.56 5.79
CA PRO A 273 16.28 -3.96 5.66
C PRO A 273 16.21 -2.95 4.51
N ARG A 274 15.07 -2.93 3.81
CA ARG A 274 14.89 -2.15 2.56
C ARG A 274 15.23 -0.68 2.68
N HIS A 275 14.89 -0.04 3.80
CA HIS A 275 15.16 1.38 4.03
C HIS A 275 16.67 1.67 4.06
N ILE A 276 17.48 0.79 4.67
CA ILE A 276 18.94 0.92 4.71
C ILE A 276 19.53 0.79 3.30
N VAL A 277 19.11 -0.25 2.56
CA VAL A 277 19.60 -0.47 1.18
C VAL A 277 19.20 0.67 0.25
N ALA A 278 17.93 1.12 0.32
CA ALA A 278 17.42 2.20 -0.52
C ALA A 278 18.14 3.53 -0.25
N GLN A 279 18.40 3.85 1.03
CA GLN A 279 19.14 5.04 1.42
C GLN A 279 20.61 4.98 0.96
N THR A 280 21.25 3.82 1.07
CA THR A 280 22.64 3.64 0.61
C THR A 280 22.76 3.84 -0.90
N ILE A 281 21.81 3.28 -1.68
CA ILE A 281 21.75 3.51 -3.13
C ILE A 281 21.49 4.99 -3.44
N PHE A 282 20.53 5.62 -2.75
CA PHE A 282 20.21 7.03 -2.95
C PHE A 282 21.44 7.93 -2.74
N ASN A 283 22.17 7.74 -1.64
CA ASN A 283 23.37 8.53 -1.36
C ASN A 283 24.44 8.37 -2.46
N ALA A 284 24.66 7.15 -2.94
CA ALA A 284 25.63 6.90 -4.01
C ALA A 284 25.19 7.53 -5.36
N LEU A 285 23.88 7.53 -5.66
CA LEU A 285 23.34 8.22 -6.84
C LEU A 285 23.51 9.75 -6.76
N GLU A 286 23.32 10.34 -5.55
CA GLU A 286 23.55 11.78 -5.32
C GLU A 286 25.05 12.15 -5.47
N GLU A 287 25.97 11.21 -5.19
CA GLU A 287 27.40 11.35 -5.45
C GLU A 287 27.77 11.18 -6.94
N GLY A 288 26.79 10.87 -7.81
CA GLY A 288 26.97 10.69 -9.24
C GLY A 288 27.41 9.29 -9.67
N GLU A 289 27.35 8.30 -8.77
CA GLU A 289 27.62 6.90 -9.09
C GLU A 289 26.44 6.27 -9.87
N GLU A 290 26.73 5.38 -10.80
CA GLU A 290 25.73 4.49 -11.39
C GLU A 290 25.64 3.21 -10.56
N ILE A 291 24.42 2.71 -10.32
CA ILE A 291 24.21 1.53 -9.48
C ILE A 291 23.61 0.39 -10.30
N TYR A 292 24.19 -0.79 -10.13
CA TYR A 292 23.77 -2.02 -10.78
C TYR A 292 23.52 -3.13 -9.78
N LEU A 293 22.60 -4.03 -10.11
CA LEU A 293 22.48 -5.33 -9.46
C LEU A 293 23.25 -6.35 -10.28
N ASP A 294 24.35 -6.86 -9.72
CA ASP A 294 25.16 -7.94 -10.29
C ASP A 294 24.48 -9.28 -10.04
N ILE A 295 24.02 -9.92 -11.11
CA ILE A 295 23.34 -11.21 -11.11
C ILE A 295 24.25 -12.38 -11.53
N SER A 296 25.56 -12.18 -11.61
CA SER A 296 26.54 -13.19 -12.06
C SER A 296 26.53 -14.46 -11.24
N THR A 297 26.17 -14.37 -9.95
CA THR A 297 26.06 -15.50 -9.01
C THR A 297 24.73 -16.23 -9.07
N VAL A 298 23.71 -15.63 -9.71
CA VAL A 298 22.35 -16.19 -9.77
C VAL A 298 22.25 -17.25 -10.87
N ARG A 299 22.19 -18.51 -10.49
CA ARG A 299 22.10 -19.62 -11.44
C ARG A 299 20.71 -19.67 -12.10
N HIS A 300 20.69 -19.97 -13.41
CA HIS A 300 19.45 -20.13 -14.19
C HIS A 300 18.50 -18.92 -14.08
N PHE A 301 19.04 -17.71 -14.11
CA PHE A 301 18.30 -16.46 -13.89
C PHE A 301 16.99 -16.38 -14.70
N ASN A 302 17.05 -16.63 -16.02
CA ASN A 302 15.87 -16.53 -16.89
C ASN A 302 14.76 -17.53 -16.57
N GLN A 303 15.12 -18.67 -15.99
CA GLN A 303 14.14 -19.70 -15.59
C GLN A 303 13.53 -19.41 -14.23
N ARG A 304 14.32 -18.87 -13.32
CA ARG A 304 13.88 -18.56 -11.94
C ARG A 304 13.14 -17.23 -11.84
N PHE A 305 13.49 -16.26 -12.71
CA PHE A 305 12.93 -14.93 -12.75
C PHE A 305 12.43 -14.56 -14.15
N PRO A 306 11.45 -15.33 -14.70
CA PRO A 306 11.00 -15.16 -16.08
C PRO A 306 10.35 -13.79 -16.31
N THR A 307 9.66 -13.23 -15.33
CA THR A 307 9.05 -11.89 -15.42
C THR A 307 10.11 -10.80 -15.51
N ILE A 308 11.17 -10.88 -14.69
CA ILE A 308 12.27 -9.90 -14.73
C ILE A 308 13.07 -10.04 -16.02
N ALA A 309 13.34 -11.27 -16.48
CA ALA A 309 14.03 -11.50 -17.74
C ALA A 309 13.27 -10.90 -18.93
N LYS A 310 11.96 -11.12 -19.00
CA LYS A 310 11.07 -10.51 -20.00
C LYS A 310 11.07 -8.99 -19.91
N LEU A 311 11.01 -8.43 -18.69
CA LEU A 311 11.06 -6.99 -18.47
C LEU A 311 12.39 -6.38 -18.99
N CYS A 312 13.52 -7.06 -18.80
CA CYS A 312 14.80 -6.66 -19.34
C CYS A 312 14.79 -6.68 -20.87
N GLU A 313 14.28 -7.74 -21.49
CA GLU A 313 14.15 -7.88 -22.94
C GLU A 313 13.30 -6.76 -23.55
N GLU A 314 12.10 -6.52 -23.01
CA GLU A 314 11.17 -5.47 -23.45
C GLU A 314 11.78 -4.06 -23.39
N ASN A 315 12.73 -3.86 -22.47
CA ASN A 315 13.43 -2.59 -22.31
C ASN A 315 14.84 -2.60 -22.93
N SER A 316 15.20 -3.60 -23.73
CA SER A 316 16.52 -3.72 -24.39
C SER A 316 17.68 -3.65 -23.38
N ILE A 317 17.55 -4.33 -22.24
CA ILE A 317 18.58 -4.55 -21.24
C ILE A 317 19.09 -5.98 -21.41
N ASP A 318 20.38 -6.12 -21.75
CA ASP A 318 20.99 -7.42 -21.99
C ASP A 318 21.36 -8.13 -20.70
N VAL A 319 20.56 -9.12 -20.31
CA VAL A 319 20.77 -9.95 -19.11
C VAL A 319 22.11 -10.71 -19.13
N ASN A 320 22.67 -11.00 -20.33
CA ASN A 320 23.96 -11.68 -20.44
C ASN A 320 25.13 -10.82 -19.95
N LYS A 321 24.97 -9.51 -19.86
CA LYS A 321 25.96 -8.62 -19.22
C LYS A 321 25.99 -8.77 -17.70
N GLN A 322 25.00 -9.47 -17.12
CA GLN A 322 24.89 -9.77 -15.70
C GLN A 322 24.81 -8.56 -14.78
N LEU A 323 24.61 -7.37 -15.30
CA LEU A 323 24.47 -6.10 -14.58
C LEU A 323 23.13 -5.44 -14.95
N LEU A 324 22.22 -5.36 -14.01
CA LEU A 324 20.93 -4.72 -14.17
C LEU A 324 20.97 -3.32 -13.57
N PRO A 325 20.77 -2.24 -14.36
CA PRO A 325 20.74 -0.88 -13.80
C PRO A 325 19.52 -0.71 -12.90
N VAL A 326 19.73 -0.22 -11.68
CA VAL A 326 18.68 -0.09 -10.67
C VAL A 326 18.70 1.24 -9.93
N VAL A 327 17.51 1.70 -9.55
CA VAL A 327 17.31 2.86 -8.67
C VAL A 327 16.26 2.53 -7.61
N PRO A 328 16.27 3.19 -6.44
CA PRO A 328 15.21 3.03 -5.47
C PRO A 328 13.95 3.81 -5.88
N GLY A 329 12.77 3.30 -5.46
CA GLY A 329 11.51 3.99 -5.71
C GLY A 329 10.39 3.55 -4.78
N ALA A 330 9.33 4.37 -4.70
CA ALA A 330 8.19 4.13 -3.82
C ALA A 330 7.53 2.78 -4.13
N HIS A 331 7.22 2.03 -3.08
CA HIS A 331 6.78 0.64 -3.21
C HIS A 331 5.57 0.30 -2.36
N PHE A 332 5.53 0.73 -1.08
CA PHE A 332 4.47 0.37 -0.14
C PHE A 332 4.23 1.49 0.87
N LEU A 333 2.96 1.70 1.25
CA LEU A 333 2.55 2.59 2.33
C LEU A 333 2.26 1.76 3.58
N MET A 334 2.93 2.03 4.72
CA MET A 334 2.63 1.40 6.00
C MET A 334 1.54 2.14 6.77
N GLY A 335 1.40 3.44 6.56
CA GLY A 335 0.29 4.26 7.04
C GLY A 335 -1.00 4.05 6.26
N GLY A 336 -2.01 4.90 6.49
CA GLY A 336 -3.28 4.84 5.77
C GLY A 336 -4.49 5.13 6.66
N ILE A 337 -5.64 4.60 6.28
CA ILE A 337 -6.89 4.72 7.05
C ILE A 337 -6.73 3.94 8.36
N LYS A 338 -6.88 4.63 9.50
CA LYS A 338 -6.79 3.99 10.82
C LYS A 338 -7.91 2.99 11.01
N THR A 339 -7.55 1.75 11.35
CA THR A 339 -8.50 0.67 11.60
C THR A 339 -8.19 -0.08 12.89
N ASP A 340 -9.18 -0.80 13.39
CA ASP A 340 -8.95 -1.86 14.36
C ASP A 340 -8.49 -3.18 13.68
N ALA A 341 -8.28 -4.21 14.49
CA ALA A 341 -7.82 -5.52 14.03
C ALA A 341 -8.72 -6.21 12.99
N ILE A 342 -9.98 -5.77 12.85
CA ILE A 342 -10.95 -6.34 11.90
C ILE A 342 -11.10 -5.46 10.64
N GLY A 343 -10.49 -4.28 10.62
CA GLY A 343 -10.61 -3.33 9.51
C GLY A 343 -11.72 -2.29 9.68
N ARG A 344 -12.33 -2.13 10.88
CA ARG A 344 -13.34 -1.09 11.13
C ARG A 344 -12.66 0.26 11.30
N THR A 345 -13.21 1.30 10.67
CA THR A 345 -12.79 2.70 10.85
C THR A 345 -13.59 3.38 11.97
N ASN A 346 -13.30 4.65 12.24
CA ASN A 346 -14.12 5.48 13.13
C ASN A 346 -15.51 5.84 12.54
N ILE A 347 -15.78 5.54 11.26
CA ILE A 347 -17.08 5.76 10.61
C ILE A 347 -17.84 4.43 10.59
N THR A 348 -19.03 4.42 11.15
CA THR A 348 -19.87 3.21 11.18
C THR A 348 -20.14 2.69 9.79
N SER A 349 -20.03 1.36 9.58
CA SER A 349 -20.22 0.66 8.31
C SER A 349 -19.18 0.96 7.23
N LEU A 350 -18.13 1.72 7.55
CA LEU A 350 -16.96 1.91 6.70
C LEU A 350 -15.80 1.08 7.24
N TYR A 351 -15.21 0.28 6.35
CA TYR A 351 -14.08 -0.60 6.63
C TYR A 351 -12.93 -0.29 5.67
N ALA A 352 -11.70 -0.60 6.08
CA ALA A 352 -10.53 -0.57 5.20
C ALA A 352 -9.67 -1.80 5.44
N ILE A 353 -9.18 -2.44 4.35
CA ILE A 353 -8.36 -3.64 4.38
C ILE A 353 -7.24 -3.59 3.33
N GLY A 354 -6.14 -4.31 3.59
CA GLY A 354 -4.94 -4.26 2.76
C GLY A 354 -4.24 -2.91 2.84
N GLU A 355 -3.40 -2.58 1.88
CA GLU A 355 -2.47 -1.44 1.92
C GLU A 355 -3.12 -0.06 2.13
N VAL A 356 -4.40 0.12 1.86
CA VAL A 356 -5.10 1.39 2.16
C VAL A 356 -5.32 1.61 3.65
N ALA A 357 -5.26 0.53 4.45
CA ALA A 357 -5.49 0.53 5.89
C ALA A 357 -4.17 0.63 6.67
N ARG A 358 -4.14 1.48 7.69
CA ARG A 358 -3.11 1.42 8.72
C ARG A 358 -3.52 0.36 9.73
N THR A 359 -3.03 -0.85 9.55
CA THR A 359 -3.37 -2.04 10.36
C THR A 359 -2.50 -2.19 11.61
N GLY A 360 -1.36 -1.54 11.65
CA GLY A 360 -0.33 -1.73 12.69
C GLY A 360 0.58 -2.95 12.46
N ILE A 361 0.34 -3.76 11.43
CA ILE A 361 1.15 -4.95 11.13
C ILE A 361 2.59 -4.59 10.75
N HIS A 362 2.78 -3.52 9.98
CA HIS A 362 4.06 -3.23 9.33
C HIS A 362 4.95 -2.26 10.09
N GLY A 363 4.44 -1.59 11.12
CA GLY A 363 5.21 -0.58 11.84
C GLY A 363 5.74 0.51 10.93
N ALA A 364 7.00 0.88 11.07
CA ALA A 364 7.65 1.93 10.28
C ALA A 364 8.28 1.43 8.97
N ASN A 365 8.36 0.09 8.76
CA ASN A 365 8.91 -0.53 7.56
C ASN A 365 8.43 -1.98 7.42
N ARG A 366 7.88 -2.32 6.27
CA ARG A 366 7.26 -3.63 6.00
C ARG A 366 8.31 -4.72 5.76
N LEU A 367 8.18 -5.85 6.44
CA LEU A 367 8.90 -7.08 6.11
C LEU A 367 8.46 -7.57 4.72
N ALA A 368 9.41 -7.99 3.91
CA ALA A 368 9.15 -8.52 2.57
C ALA A 368 8.11 -9.67 2.60
N SER A 369 7.28 -9.78 1.57
CA SER A 369 6.25 -10.82 1.38
C SER A 369 5.13 -10.90 2.44
N ASN A 370 5.05 -9.92 3.38
CA ASN A 370 3.94 -9.79 4.32
C ASN A 370 2.70 -9.07 3.72
N SER A 371 2.82 -8.34 2.59
CA SER A 371 1.68 -7.55 2.07
C SER A 371 0.55 -8.40 1.49
N LEU A 372 0.89 -9.46 0.71
CA LEU A 372 -0.13 -10.37 0.21
C LEU A 372 -0.75 -11.18 1.35
N LEU A 373 0.07 -11.58 2.34
CA LEU A 373 -0.41 -12.24 3.55
C LEU A 373 -1.38 -11.36 4.35
N GLU A 374 -1.07 -10.08 4.52
CA GLU A 374 -1.96 -9.11 5.16
C GLU A 374 -3.32 -9.03 4.44
N GLY A 375 -3.31 -8.93 3.11
CA GLY A 375 -4.54 -8.90 2.33
C GLY A 375 -5.41 -10.14 2.53
N LEU A 376 -4.80 -11.32 2.57
CA LEU A 376 -5.49 -12.58 2.84
C LEU A 376 -6.05 -12.63 4.28
N PHE A 377 -5.24 -12.22 5.24
CA PHE A 377 -5.59 -12.20 6.66
C PHE A 377 -6.76 -11.25 6.94
N MET A 378 -6.65 -9.99 6.52
CA MET A 378 -7.66 -8.97 6.74
C MET A 378 -8.96 -9.28 5.99
N GLY A 379 -8.86 -9.74 4.73
CA GLY A 379 -10.03 -10.12 3.94
C GLY A 379 -10.84 -11.24 4.58
N LYS A 380 -10.17 -12.28 5.11
CA LYS A 380 -10.82 -13.38 5.83
C LYS A 380 -11.43 -12.92 7.17
N GLY A 381 -10.65 -12.17 7.97
CA GLY A 381 -11.11 -11.67 9.27
C GLY A 381 -12.34 -10.77 9.17
N LEU A 382 -12.36 -9.86 8.21
CA LEU A 382 -13.52 -8.99 7.96
C LEU A 382 -14.73 -9.78 7.46
N ALA A 383 -14.54 -10.80 6.62
CA ALA A 383 -15.63 -11.65 6.17
C ALA A 383 -16.28 -12.40 7.33
N GLU A 384 -15.48 -12.96 8.25
CA GLU A 384 -15.98 -13.64 9.45
C GLU A 384 -16.80 -12.71 10.36
N TYR A 385 -16.40 -11.43 10.42
CA TYR A 385 -17.15 -10.40 11.14
C TYR A 385 -18.46 -10.06 10.44
N ILE A 386 -18.45 -9.75 9.13
CA ILE A 386 -19.64 -9.33 8.36
C ILE A 386 -20.70 -10.44 8.33
N LYS A 387 -20.32 -11.71 8.23
CA LYS A 387 -21.26 -12.85 8.25
C LYS A 387 -22.14 -12.88 9.52
N LYS A 388 -21.66 -12.35 10.62
CA LYS A 388 -22.35 -12.33 11.92
C LYS A 388 -23.23 -11.09 12.13
N GLN A 389 -23.16 -10.11 11.21
CA GLN A 389 -23.95 -8.88 11.32
C GLN A 389 -25.37 -9.13 10.83
N ALA A 390 -26.35 -8.63 11.59
CA ALA A 390 -27.75 -8.64 11.16
C ALA A 390 -27.97 -7.67 10.00
N PRO A 391 -28.92 -7.95 9.10
CA PRO A 391 -29.34 -7.00 8.08
C PRO A 391 -29.75 -5.65 8.69
N MET A 392 -29.44 -4.57 8.00
CA MET A 392 -29.70 -3.22 8.47
C MET A 392 -30.58 -2.46 7.49
N GLU A 393 -31.54 -1.70 8.03
CA GLU A 393 -32.37 -0.78 7.23
C GLU A 393 -31.76 0.64 7.27
N TRP A 394 -31.86 1.37 6.17
CA TRP A 394 -31.45 2.78 6.05
C TRP A 394 -32.37 3.53 5.10
N ASP A 395 -32.50 4.83 5.35
CA ASP A 395 -33.19 5.75 4.45
C ASP A 395 -32.21 6.32 3.41
N ILE A 396 -32.66 6.45 2.17
CA ILE A 396 -31.87 7.06 1.10
C ILE A 396 -31.94 8.59 1.24
N PRO A 397 -30.80 9.30 1.48
CA PRO A 397 -30.82 10.74 1.65
C PRO A 397 -31.17 11.47 0.36
N VAL A 398 -31.91 12.57 0.49
CA VAL A 398 -32.18 13.51 -0.61
C VAL A 398 -30.90 14.31 -0.87
N GLN A 399 -30.40 14.25 -2.10
CA GLN A 399 -29.17 14.94 -2.50
C GLN A 399 -29.42 16.44 -2.75
N SER A 400 -28.51 17.28 -2.27
CA SER A 400 -28.48 18.71 -2.58
C SER A 400 -27.48 18.99 -3.72
N GLU A 401 -27.85 19.85 -4.66
CA GLU A 401 -26.94 20.31 -5.72
C GLU A 401 -26.10 21.49 -5.20
N GLN A 402 -24.78 21.44 -5.43
CA GLN A 402 -23.87 22.55 -5.17
C GLN A 402 -23.14 22.97 -6.46
N LYS A 403 -22.73 24.25 -6.53
CA LYS A 403 -22.13 24.87 -7.72
C LYS A 403 -20.67 24.47 -7.92
N SER A 404 -20.23 24.38 -9.18
CA SER A 404 -18.85 24.12 -9.56
C SER A 404 -17.96 25.36 -9.47
N HIS A 405 -16.66 25.17 -9.16
CA HIS A 405 -15.64 26.21 -9.12
C HIS A 405 -14.59 25.97 -10.23
N ARG A 406 -13.99 27.05 -10.74
CA ARG A 406 -12.83 26.91 -11.64
C ARG A 406 -11.64 26.42 -10.84
N LEU A 407 -11.10 25.25 -11.23
CA LEU A 407 -9.94 24.60 -10.61
C LEU A 407 -8.66 24.98 -11.36
N ARG A 408 -7.64 25.40 -10.62
CA ARG A 408 -6.28 25.51 -11.11
C ARG A 408 -5.45 24.46 -10.38
N LEU A 409 -5.20 23.31 -11.04
CA LEU A 409 -4.47 22.18 -10.49
C LEU A 409 -3.17 21.98 -11.27
N PRO A 410 -2.08 21.50 -10.63
CA PRO A 410 -0.84 21.16 -11.31
C PRO A 410 -1.05 19.94 -12.21
N ASP A 411 -0.08 19.67 -13.07
CA ASP A 411 -0.04 18.38 -13.77
C ASP A 411 0.48 17.27 -12.84
N ILE A 412 0.15 16.01 -13.18
CA ILE A 412 0.51 14.85 -12.36
C ILE A 412 2.03 14.68 -12.25
N GLN A 413 2.78 15.00 -13.31
CA GLN A 413 4.23 14.85 -13.28
C GLN A 413 4.89 15.84 -12.31
N THR A 414 4.37 17.06 -12.24
CA THR A 414 4.84 18.05 -11.25
C THR A 414 4.60 17.55 -9.83
N ILE A 415 3.41 16.97 -9.54
CA ILE A 415 3.14 16.37 -8.20
C ILE A 415 4.18 15.29 -7.90
N LYS A 416 4.42 14.37 -8.84
CA LYS A 416 5.36 13.25 -8.68
C LYS A 416 6.80 13.72 -8.45
N GLN A 417 7.23 14.74 -9.18
CA GLN A 417 8.56 15.33 -9.03
C GLN A 417 8.74 16.01 -7.67
N MET A 418 7.78 16.85 -7.27
CA MET A 418 7.81 17.53 -5.98
C MET A 418 7.84 16.54 -4.81
N MET A 419 7.00 15.50 -4.86
CA MET A 419 7.00 14.46 -3.84
C MET A 419 8.31 13.67 -3.78
N MET A 420 8.89 13.30 -4.93
CA MET A 420 10.17 12.57 -4.97
C MET A 420 11.32 13.41 -4.43
N GLN A 421 11.37 14.69 -4.78
CA GLN A 421 12.45 15.60 -4.39
C GLN A 421 12.36 16.04 -2.92
N LYS A 422 11.15 16.28 -2.40
CA LYS A 422 10.96 16.96 -1.11
C LYS A 422 10.45 16.04 0.02
N ALA A 423 9.77 14.95 -0.31
CA ALA A 423 9.26 13.96 0.64
C ALA A 423 9.65 12.52 0.25
N GLY A 424 10.78 12.36 -0.43
CA GLY A 424 11.33 11.08 -0.89
C GLY A 424 12.04 10.28 0.21
N ILE A 425 13.19 9.69 -0.15
CA ILE A 425 13.97 8.79 0.71
C ILE A 425 14.65 9.56 1.84
N VAL A 426 15.28 10.69 1.53
CA VAL A 426 15.91 11.60 2.50
C VAL A 426 15.09 12.89 2.55
N ARG A 427 14.78 13.36 3.74
CA ARG A 427 13.89 14.51 4.00
C ARG A 427 14.56 15.50 4.93
N THR A 428 14.26 16.79 4.77
CA THR A 428 14.65 17.86 5.69
C THR A 428 13.43 18.73 6.03
N GLU A 429 13.45 19.42 7.16
CA GLU A 429 12.38 20.35 7.53
C GLU A 429 12.17 21.42 6.46
N ALA A 430 13.27 21.98 5.93
CA ALA A 430 13.21 23.04 4.92
C ALA A 430 12.48 22.56 3.65
N GLU A 431 12.81 21.38 3.13
CA GLU A 431 12.18 20.81 1.93
C GLU A 431 10.73 20.42 2.17
N LEU A 432 10.41 19.86 3.33
CA LEU A 432 9.04 19.51 3.70
C LEU A 432 8.17 20.77 3.88
N LEU A 433 8.70 21.86 4.43
CA LEU A 433 8.00 23.15 4.54
C LEU A 433 7.76 23.79 3.16
N GLU A 434 8.74 23.73 2.28
CA GLU A 434 8.60 24.17 0.89
C GLU A 434 7.49 23.38 0.17
N LEU A 435 7.52 22.04 0.28
CA LEU A 435 6.47 21.18 -0.29
C LEU A 435 5.10 21.49 0.29
N LYS A 436 4.99 21.66 1.62
CA LYS A 436 3.73 22.02 2.30
C LYS A 436 3.19 23.33 1.74
N THR A 437 4.03 24.37 1.64
CA THR A 437 3.65 25.67 1.10
C THR A 437 3.16 25.58 -0.34
N TRP A 438 3.88 24.79 -1.17
CA TRP A 438 3.48 24.56 -2.56
C TRP A 438 2.12 23.84 -2.65
N LEU A 439 1.90 22.78 -1.85
CA LEU A 439 0.62 22.06 -1.81
C LEU A 439 -0.52 22.98 -1.36
N GLU A 440 -0.34 23.77 -0.28
CA GLU A 440 -1.34 24.67 0.26
C GLU A 440 -1.68 25.83 -0.68
N SER A 441 -0.79 26.18 -1.63
CA SER A 441 -1.07 27.18 -2.68
C SER A 441 -2.24 26.78 -3.59
N PHE A 442 -2.61 25.49 -3.65
CA PHE A 442 -3.78 24.98 -4.37
C PHE A 442 -5.06 24.99 -3.53
N GLN A 443 -5.06 25.62 -2.36
CA GLN A 443 -6.23 25.72 -1.47
C GLN A 443 -6.75 24.33 -1.05
N ILE A 444 -5.88 23.48 -0.56
CA ILE A 444 -6.17 22.05 -0.23
C ILE A 444 -7.43 21.91 0.64
N GLU A 445 -7.65 22.78 1.63
CA GLU A 445 -8.82 22.72 2.51
C GLU A 445 -10.13 22.90 1.73
N GLN A 446 -10.14 23.79 0.72
CA GLN A 446 -11.29 23.97 -0.15
C GLN A 446 -11.47 22.77 -1.11
N LEU A 447 -10.37 22.20 -1.62
CA LEU A 447 -10.42 21.01 -2.46
C LEU A 447 -10.99 19.80 -1.70
N ILE A 448 -10.62 19.64 -0.43
CA ILE A 448 -11.12 18.58 0.44
C ILE A 448 -12.65 18.68 0.64
N GLN A 449 -13.20 19.87 0.77
CA GLN A 449 -14.64 20.10 1.01
C GLN A 449 -15.47 20.24 -0.28
N MET A 450 -14.79 20.31 -1.44
CA MET A 450 -15.46 20.58 -2.71
C MET A 450 -16.39 19.44 -3.14
N ASN A 451 -17.54 19.81 -3.73
CA ASN A 451 -18.39 18.86 -4.44
C ASN A 451 -17.74 18.45 -5.79
N LEU A 452 -17.53 17.15 -5.98
CA LEU A 452 -16.82 16.59 -7.14
C LEU A 452 -17.75 16.13 -8.29
N ASN A 453 -19.05 16.30 -8.18
CA ASN A 453 -20.01 15.82 -9.18
C ASN A 453 -19.73 16.35 -10.60
N GLN A 454 -19.32 17.62 -10.72
CA GLN A 454 -19.02 18.26 -12.01
C GLN A 454 -17.52 18.24 -12.37
N VAL A 455 -16.68 17.61 -11.57
CA VAL A 455 -15.22 17.54 -11.77
C VAL A 455 -14.88 16.33 -12.64
N SER A 456 -14.01 16.47 -13.63
CA SER A 456 -13.56 15.35 -14.47
C SER A 456 -12.78 14.30 -13.66
N ASN A 457 -12.79 13.04 -14.10
CA ASN A 457 -12.05 11.94 -13.45
C ASN A 457 -10.56 12.29 -13.25
N GLN A 458 -9.92 12.89 -14.26
CA GLN A 458 -8.53 13.32 -14.16
C GLN A 458 -8.31 14.35 -13.05
N ASN A 459 -9.19 15.34 -12.92
CA ASN A 459 -9.07 16.34 -11.87
C ASN A 459 -9.43 15.77 -10.48
N ILE A 460 -10.36 14.82 -10.38
CA ILE A 460 -10.63 14.08 -9.15
C ILE A 460 -9.36 13.34 -8.69
N THR A 461 -8.68 12.65 -9.61
CA THR A 461 -7.40 12.00 -9.32
C THR A 461 -6.35 13.00 -8.83
N LYS A 462 -6.20 14.16 -9.47
CA LYS A 462 -5.26 15.21 -9.04
C LYS A 462 -5.59 15.73 -7.62
N ILE A 463 -6.86 15.97 -7.32
CA ILE A 463 -7.32 16.39 -5.98
C ILE A 463 -6.96 15.33 -4.94
N SER A 464 -7.20 14.07 -5.24
CA SER A 464 -6.85 12.94 -4.36
C SER A 464 -5.34 12.85 -4.12
N MET A 465 -4.54 12.97 -5.19
CA MET A 465 -3.08 12.99 -5.08
C MET A 465 -2.58 14.15 -4.23
N LEU A 466 -3.09 15.37 -4.45
CA LEU A 466 -2.71 16.55 -3.65
C LEU A 466 -3.11 16.39 -2.17
N THR A 467 -4.30 15.85 -1.89
CA THR A 467 -4.76 15.59 -0.51
C THR A 467 -3.85 14.57 0.18
N THR A 468 -3.54 13.46 -0.48
CA THR A 468 -2.69 12.41 0.09
C THR A 468 -1.24 12.90 0.24
N ALA A 469 -0.70 13.64 -0.72
CA ALA A 469 0.61 14.28 -0.63
C ALA A 469 0.71 15.24 0.55
N TRP A 470 -0.33 16.03 0.79
CA TRP A 470 -0.39 16.96 1.92
C TRP A 470 -0.41 16.22 3.27
N LEU A 471 -1.17 15.11 3.39
CA LEU A 471 -1.18 14.27 4.59
C LEU A 471 0.20 13.65 4.87
N ILE A 472 0.88 13.12 3.84
CA ILE A 472 2.25 12.59 3.95
C ILE A 472 3.21 13.70 4.44
N THR A 473 3.13 14.88 3.84
CA THR A 473 4.02 16.00 4.16
C THR A 473 3.80 16.50 5.59
N LYS A 474 2.55 16.60 6.05
CA LYS A 474 2.22 16.97 7.44
C LYS A 474 2.78 15.96 8.43
N SER A 475 2.50 14.67 8.22
CA SER A 475 3.02 13.60 9.09
C SER A 475 4.56 13.60 9.13
N ALA A 476 5.22 13.77 7.97
CA ALA A 476 6.67 13.82 7.89
C ALA A 476 7.30 15.02 8.60
N LEU A 477 6.63 16.17 8.62
CA LEU A 477 7.04 17.35 9.39
C LEU A 477 6.87 17.14 10.89
N GLU A 478 5.78 16.51 11.31
CA GLU A 478 5.45 16.31 12.71
C GLU A 478 6.39 15.31 13.39
N ARG A 479 6.80 14.22 12.69
CA ARG A 479 7.72 13.22 13.23
C ARG A 479 9.17 13.72 13.18
N THR A 480 9.68 14.10 14.36
CA THR A 480 11.06 14.62 14.54
C THR A 480 12.02 13.52 15.01
N GLU A 481 12.11 12.43 14.23
CA GLU A 481 13.06 11.30 14.34
C GLU A 481 13.29 10.68 12.97
N SER A 482 14.20 9.72 12.87
CA SER A 482 14.30 8.79 11.75
C SER A 482 13.96 7.37 12.19
N ARG A 483 13.03 6.71 11.45
CA ARG A 483 12.60 5.34 11.75
C ARG A 483 12.09 4.66 10.47
N GLY A 484 12.64 3.50 10.12
CA GLY A 484 12.20 2.70 8.98
C GLY A 484 12.13 3.50 7.66
N GLY A 485 10.95 3.57 7.05
CA GLY A 485 10.72 4.31 5.80
C GLY A 485 10.72 5.83 5.92
N HIS A 486 10.85 6.39 7.12
CA HIS A 486 10.91 7.83 7.37
C HIS A 486 12.30 8.23 7.83
N PHE A 487 13.09 8.85 6.96
CA PHE A 487 14.42 9.34 7.27
C PHE A 487 14.49 10.88 7.16
N ARG A 488 14.86 11.51 8.26
CA ARG A 488 15.05 12.97 8.42
C ARG A 488 16.53 13.26 8.63
N LEU A 489 17.16 13.94 7.67
CA LEU A 489 18.59 14.33 7.79
C LEU A 489 18.85 15.25 8.99
N ASP A 490 17.87 16.10 9.33
CA ASP A 490 17.90 17.00 10.48
C ASP A 490 17.55 16.31 11.82
N TYR A 491 16.98 15.09 11.79
CA TYR A 491 16.72 14.23 12.94
C TYR A 491 17.12 12.77 12.64
N PRO A 492 18.42 12.46 12.47
CA PRO A 492 18.89 11.22 11.86
C PRO A 492 18.78 9.97 12.75
N ILE A 493 18.41 10.13 14.02
CA ILE A 493 18.29 9.03 14.99
C ILE A 493 16.84 8.78 15.40
N SER A 494 16.54 7.55 15.81
CA SER A 494 15.28 7.19 16.45
C SER A 494 15.24 7.67 17.91
N VAL A 495 14.05 8.09 18.38
CA VAL A 495 13.81 8.59 19.73
C VAL A 495 12.66 7.81 20.35
N ASP A 496 12.94 6.62 20.88
CA ASP A 496 11.94 5.67 21.35
C ASP A 496 11.02 6.23 22.43
N GLU A 497 11.54 6.97 23.41
CA GLU A 497 10.75 7.56 24.50
C GLU A 497 9.64 8.51 23.99
N LYS A 498 9.88 9.15 22.85
CA LYS A 498 8.93 10.12 22.27
C LYS A 498 8.06 9.51 21.19
N TRP A 499 8.62 8.62 20.36
CA TRP A 499 8.04 8.26 19.07
C TRP A 499 7.76 6.76 18.86
N CYS A 500 8.38 5.86 19.65
CA CYS A 500 8.07 4.43 19.50
C CYS A 500 6.59 4.17 19.81
N LYS A 501 5.89 3.52 18.87
CA LYS A 501 4.43 3.24 18.95
C LYS A 501 3.53 4.49 19.04
N LYS A 502 4.06 5.71 18.88
CA LYS A 502 3.26 6.93 18.81
C LYS A 502 2.77 7.15 17.39
N GLU A 503 1.48 7.03 17.18
CA GLU A 503 0.81 7.32 15.92
C GLU A 503 0.69 8.83 15.67
N ILE A 504 0.83 9.24 14.41
CA ILE A 504 0.45 10.59 13.96
C ILE A 504 -0.89 10.46 13.23
N ILE A 505 -1.93 11.03 13.80
CA ILE A 505 -3.30 10.91 13.32
C ILE A 505 -3.78 12.24 12.78
N HIS A 506 -4.40 12.22 11.59
CA HIS A 506 -5.07 13.36 10.98
C HIS A 506 -6.55 13.07 10.78
N SER A 507 -7.38 14.03 11.16
CA SER A 507 -8.83 14.04 10.94
C SER A 507 -9.29 15.41 10.48
N ILE A 508 -10.32 15.46 9.63
CA ILE A 508 -10.92 16.72 9.21
C ILE A 508 -11.62 17.45 10.37
N HIS A 509 -11.99 16.71 11.44
CA HIS A 509 -12.69 17.22 12.62
C HIS A 509 -11.76 17.64 13.78
N GLU A 510 -10.43 17.49 13.65
CA GLU A 510 -9.48 17.89 14.73
C GLU A 510 -9.62 19.36 15.17
N ARG A 511 -10.03 20.26 14.27
CA ARG A 511 -10.21 21.68 14.61
C ARG A 511 -11.46 21.96 15.45
N GLU A 512 -12.50 21.13 15.39
CA GLU A 512 -13.70 21.30 16.21
C GLU A 512 -13.41 20.98 17.68
N ILE A 513 -12.56 19.98 17.95
CA ILE A 513 -12.18 19.58 19.31
C ILE A 513 -11.30 20.65 19.97
N GLN A 514 -10.35 21.27 19.25
CA GLN A 514 -9.49 22.35 19.79
C GLN A 514 -10.25 23.64 20.01
N THR A 515 -11.29 23.95 19.24
CA THR A 515 -12.13 25.14 19.44
C THR A 515 -13.07 25.00 20.64
N ASP A 516 -13.56 23.80 20.94
CA ASP A 516 -14.42 23.55 22.10
C ASP A 516 -13.64 23.58 23.43
N GLU A 517 -12.41 23.06 23.49
CA GLU A 517 -11.55 23.17 24.67
C GLU A 517 -11.15 24.64 24.99
N TYR A 518 -10.97 25.48 23.96
CA TYR A 518 -10.68 26.92 24.17
C TYR A 518 -11.91 27.74 24.61
N LEU A 519 -13.12 27.28 24.27
CA LEU A 519 -14.37 27.95 24.68
C LEU A 519 -14.77 27.63 26.13
N GLU A 520 -14.45 26.43 26.64
CA GLU A 520 -14.72 26.09 28.04
C GLU A 520 -13.82 26.82 29.05
N VAL A 521 -12.59 27.19 28.66
CA VAL A 521 -11.64 27.89 29.54
C VAL A 521 -11.95 29.40 29.68
N THR A 522 -12.71 30.00 28.75
CA THR A 522 -13.05 31.44 28.76
C THR A 522 -14.37 31.76 29.43
N THR A 523 -15.16 30.77 29.87
CA THR A 523 -16.46 31.00 30.54
C THR A 523 -16.43 30.83 32.06
N THR A 524 -15.25 30.62 32.68
CA THR A 524 -15.06 30.48 34.14
C THR A 524 -14.06 31.50 34.74
N ALA A 525 -14.08 32.75 34.29
CA ALA A 525 -13.34 33.85 34.92
C ALA A 525 -14.28 35.01 35.30
#